data_1a232ad6e39eb0ff6e311a1a898b4acd
#
_entry.id   1a232ad6e39eb0ff6e311a1a898b4acd
#
_cell.length_a   1.000
_cell.length_b   1.000
_cell.length_c   1.000
_cell.angle_alpha   90.00
_cell.angle_beta   90.00
_cell.angle_gamma   90.00
#
_symmetry.space_group_name_H-M   'P 1'
#
loop_
_entity.id
_entity.type
_entity.pdbx_description
1 polymer ?
#
loop_
_entity_poly.entity_id
_entity_poly.type
_entity_poly.pdbx_seq_one_letter_code
_entity_poly.pdbx_strand_id
1 'polypeptide(L)'
;CALTIIIASSCEDKTSAQVHNPNEPITVTNFYPDSGGIATQVILNGENFGTDLENIEVYFNNKKAALVGSLGNKLYVITPRRPGDGMPDDGDPDHDQVEITVKVGEQSAVYDKKFDYHIQTVVTTLCGRPGTSGVKVGTLGETEFPEVGFLAIDAEDNLFVCPRELWGANKLILINEKENQS
;
A
#
# COMPACT_ATOMS: atom_id res chain seq x y z
N CYS A 1 0.91 65.37 -18.64
CA CYS A 1 0.86 64.30 -17.64
C CYS A 1 0.17 63.10 -18.24
N ALA A 2 0.99 62.10 -18.67
CA ALA A 2 0.47 60.81 -19.13
C ALA A 2 0.37 59.85 -17.93
N LEU A 3 -0.82 59.38 -17.65
CA LEU A 3 -1.09 58.41 -16.59
C LEU A 3 -0.92 57.01 -17.17
N THR A 4 0.17 56.36 -16.82
CA THR A 4 0.45 54.94 -17.19
C THR A 4 -0.29 54.04 -16.22
N ILE A 5 -1.34 53.36 -16.67
CA ILE A 5 -2.04 52.32 -15.92
C ILE A 5 -1.25 51.05 -16.08
N ILE A 6 -0.62 50.57 -14.99
CA ILE A 6 0.01 49.24 -14.91
C ILE A 6 -1.12 48.27 -14.57
N ILE A 7 -1.52 47.47 -15.53
CA ILE A 7 -2.39 46.31 -15.32
C ILE A 7 -1.53 45.21 -14.75
N ALA A 8 -1.60 44.98 -13.46
CA ALA A 8 -1.06 43.80 -12.82
C ALA A 8 -1.93 42.60 -13.24
N SER A 9 -1.41 41.79 -14.14
CA SER A 9 -1.98 40.46 -14.45
C SER A 9 -1.74 39.57 -13.25
N SER A 10 -2.75 39.41 -12.42
CA SER A 10 -2.78 38.40 -11.37
C SER A 10 -2.89 37.04 -12.05
N CYS A 11 -1.83 36.25 -12.04
CA CYS A 11 -1.93 34.82 -12.26
C CYS A 11 -2.75 34.24 -11.10
N GLU A 12 -4.05 34.09 -11.29
CA GLU A 12 -4.82 33.17 -10.48
C GLU A 12 -4.41 31.75 -10.90
N ASP A 13 -3.60 31.11 -10.07
CA ASP A 13 -3.45 29.65 -10.08
C ASP A 13 -4.82 29.06 -9.66
N LYS A 14 -5.72 28.95 -10.63
CA LYS A 14 -6.92 28.14 -10.49
C LYS A 14 -6.50 26.66 -10.51
N THR A 15 -5.95 26.17 -9.43
CA THR A 15 -6.03 24.76 -9.10
C THR A 15 -7.48 24.51 -8.67
N SER A 16 -8.40 24.56 -9.63
CA SER A 16 -9.76 24.08 -9.40
C SER A 16 -9.63 22.59 -9.11
N ALA A 17 -9.95 22.20 -7.88
CA ALA A 17 -10.06 20.79 -7.53
C ALA A 17 -10.94 20.12 -8.60
N GLN A 18 -10.36 19.21 -9.39
CA GLN A 18 -11.12 18.53 -10.42
C GLN A 18 -12.07 17.56 -9.71
N VAL A 19 -13.33 17.93 -9.68
CA VAL A 19 -14.39 17.07 -9.13
C VAL A 19 -14.71 15.99 -10.16
N HIS A 20 -14.86 14.75 -9.71
CA HIS A 20 -15.32 13.66 -10.55
C HIS A 20 -16.69 13.99 -11.17
N ASN A 21 -16.82 13.83 -12.48
CA ASN A 21 -18.08 13.96 -13.19
C ASN A 21 -18.69 12.58 -13.42
N PRO A 22 -19.80 12.20 -12.77
CA PRO A 22 -20.40 10.89 -12.92
C PRO A 22 -21.00 10.60 -14.31
N ASN A 23 -21.15 11.62 -15.16
CA ASN A 23 -21.66 11.47 -16.52
C ASN A 23 -20.55 11.24 -17.56
N GLU A 24 -19.28 11.32 -17.16
CA GLU A 24 -18.14 11.08 -18.01
C GLU A 24 -17.40 9.84 -17.51
N PRO A 25 -16.90 8.97 -18.41
CA PRO A 25 -16.16 7.79 -17.98
C PRO A 25 -14.82 8.18 -17.34
N ILE A 26 -14.39 7.39 -16.35
CA ILE A 26 -13.02 7.42 -15.89
C ILE A 26 -12.13 6.66 -16.88
N THR A 27 -10.92 7.13 -17.09
CA THR A 27 -9.94 6.44 -17.96
C THR A 27 -8.58 6.40 -17.29
N VAL A 28 -7.86 5.30 -17.47
CA VAL A 28 -6.45 5.17 -17.12
C VAL A 28 -5.66 5.16 -18.42
N THR A 29 -4.72 6.09 -18.60
CA THR A 29 -3.97 6.24 -19.84
C THR A 29 -2.57 5.65 -19.75
N ASN A 30 -1.93 5.75 -18.59
CA ASN A 30 -0.65 5.10 -18.31
C ASN A 30 -0.37 5.08 -16.79
N PHE A 31 0.70 4.39 -16.43
CA PHE A 31 1.25 4.43 -15.08
C PHE A 31 2.78 4.35 -15.11
N TYR A 32 3.41 4.80 -14.02
CA TYR A 32 4.85 4.74 -13.85
C TYR A 32 5.19 4.66 -12.34
N PRO A 33 6.20 3.84 -11.94
CA PRO A 33 6.92 2.87 -12.77
C PRO A 33 6.02 1.73 -13.26
N ASP A 34 6.46 1.00 -14.26
CA ASP A 34 5.74 -0.16 -14.82
C ASP A 34 6.08 -1.48 -14.13
N SER A 35 7.05 -1.45 -13.22
CA SER A 35 7.49 -2.58 -12.41
C SER A 35 7.87 -2.19 -10.99
N GLY A 36 7.84 -3.13 -10.08
CA GLY A 36 8.26 -2.95 -8.70
C GLY A 36 7.65 -3.97 -7.75
N GLY A 37 8.04 -3.95 -6.49
CA GLY A 37 7.54 -4.83 -5.44
C GLY A 37 6.61 -4.13 -4.46
N ILE A 38 6.51 -4.70 -3.26
CA ILE A 38 5.78 -4.10 -2.15
C ILE A 38 6.23 -2.66 -1.86
N ALA A 39 5.30 -1.79 -1.54
CA ALA A 39 5.51 -0.39 -1.20
C ALA A 39 6.13 0.47 -2.33
N THR A 40 6.13 -0.01 -3.57
CA THR A 40 6.49 0.82 -4.72
C THR A 40 5.46 1.93 -4.89
N GLN A 41 5.93 3.17 -5.03
CA GLN A 41 5.08 4.30 -5.34
C GLN A 41 4.79 4.32 -6.84
N VAL A 42 3.52 4.26 -7.20
CA VAL A 42 3.05 4.27 -8.59
C VAL A 42 2.19 5.50 -8.82
N ILE A 43 2.45 6.18 -9.93
CA ILE A 43 1.63 7.29 -10.41
C ILE A 43 0.77 6.77 -11.55
N LEU A 44 -0.54 6.82 -11.39
CA LEU A 44 -1.50 6.52 -12.45
C LEU A 44 -1.93 7.83 -13.10
N ASN A 45 -1.82 7.93 -14.41
CA ASN A 45 -2.34 9.05 -15.19
C ASN A 45 -3.64 8.63 -15.87
N GLY A 46 -4.56 9.57 -15.97
CA GLY A 46 -5.87 9.31 -16.58
C GLY A 46 -6.75 10.55 -16.55
N GLU A 47 -8.05 10.33 -16.61
CA GLU A 47 -9.02 11.41 -16.62
C GLU A 47 -10.19 11.09 -15.70
N ASN A 48 -10.79 12.16 -15.17
CA ASN A 48 -12.03 12.13 -14.41
C ASN A 48 -11.97 11.33 -13.08
N PHE A 49 -10.81 11.23 -12.43
CA PHE A 49 -10.73 10.56 -11.12
C PHE A 49 -11.35 11.39 -9.99
N GLY A 50 -11.29 12.73 -10.11
CA GLY A 50 -11.64 13.62 -9.01
C GLY A 50 -10.56 13.66 -7.92
N THR A 51 -10.83 14.44 -6.87
CA THR A 51 -9.88 14.66 -5.75
C THR A 51 -10.39 14.12 -4.42
N ASP A 52 -11.60 13.55 -4.41
CA ASP A 52 -12.19 12.94 -3.22
C ASP A 52 -11.65 11.53 -3.03
N LEU A 53 -10.69 11.38 -2.10
CA LEU A 53 -9.99 10.12 -1.85
C LEU A 53 -10.89 9.05 -1.24
N GLU A 54 -12.00 9.41 -0.62
CA GLU A 54 -12.93 8.43 -0.04
C GLU A 54 -13.72 7.69 -1.11
N ASN A 55 -13.91 8.32 -2.27
CA ASN A 55 -14.62 7.74 -3.41
C ASN A 55 -13.71 7.04 -4.42
N ILE A 56 -12.38 7.08 -4.21
CA ILE A 56 -11.41 6.50 -5.14
C ILE A 56 -10.80 5.24 -4.53
N GLU A 57 -10.82 4.16 -5.27
CA GLU A 57 -10.15 2.92 -4.90
C GLU A 57 -9.27 2.43 -6.04
N VAL A 58 -8.08 1.96 -5.72
CA VAL A 58 -7.15 1.37 -6.68
C VAL A 58 -6.84 -0.05 -6.24
N TYR A 59 -6.90 -0.97 -7.18
CA TYR A 59 -6.63 -2.37 -6.93
C TYR A 59 -5.50 -2.85 -7.84
N PHE A 60 -4.65 -3.67 -7.28
CA PHE A 60 -3.69 -4.49 -7.98
C PHE A 60 -4.21 -5.92 -7.91
N ASN A 61 -4.70 -6.47 -9.03
CA ASN A 61 -5.56 -7.66 -9.06
C ASN A 61 -6.73 -7.51 -8.05
N ASN A 62 -6.79 -8.36 -7.03
CA ASN A 62 -7.85 -8.35 -6.01
C ASN A 62 -7.47 -7.58 -4.73
N LYS A 63 -6.26 -7.02 -4.62
CA LYS A 63 -5.81 -6.30 -3.42
C LYS A 63 -5.86 -4.80 -3.57
N LYS A 64 -6.52 -4.15 -2.62
CA LYS A 64 -6.59 -2.70 -2.55
C LYS A 64 -5.22 -2.10 -2.26
N ALA A 65 -4.80 -1.14 -3.07
CA ALA A 65 -3.61 -0.34 -2.87
C ALA A 65 -3.88 0.81 -1.89
N ALA A 66 -2.84 1.31 -1.23
CA ALA A 66 -2.94 2.52 -0.45
C ALA A 66 -2.93 3.74 -1.38
N LEU A 67 -4.03 4.50 -1.40
CA LEU A 67 -4.13 5.75 -2.14
C LEU A 67 -3.55 6.88 -1.28
N VAL A 68 -2.50 7.54 -1.78
CA VAL A 68 -1.81 8.62 -1.08
C VAL A 68 -2.40 9.99 -1.44
N GLY A 69 -2.84 10.15 -2.68
CA GLY A 69 -3.41 11.41 -3.14
C GLY A 69 -3.96 11.36 -4.56
N SER A 70 -4.75 12.38 -4.91
CA SER A 70 -5.29 12.59 -6.25
C SER A 70 -5.20 14.05 -6.66
N LEU A 71 -4.85 14.29 -7.92
CA LEU A 71 -4.91 15.60 -8.59
C LEU A 71 -6.05 15.67 -9.63
N GLY A 72 -6.99 14.72 -9.57
CA GLY A 72 -8.10 14.65 -10.53
C GLY A 72 -7.78 13.88 -11.81
N ASN A 73 -6.58 14.04 -12.36
CA ASN A 73 -6.07 13.30 -13.52
C ASN A 73 -4.83 12.45 -13.20
N LYS A 74 -4.38 12.47 -11.95
CA LYS A 74 -3.27 11.66 -11.44
C LYS A 74 -3.61 11.09 -10.09
N LEU A 75 -3.33 9.81 -9.90
CA LEU A 75 -3.41 9.13 -8.62
C LEU A 75 -2.01 8.72 -8.17
N TYR A 76 -1.74 8.92 -6.89
CA TYR A 76 -0.51 8.48 -6.23
C TYR A 76 -0.85 7.31 -5.32
N VAL A 77 -0.35 6.15 -5.67
CA VAL A 77 -0.68 4.90 -4.97
C VAL A 77 0.58 4.16 -4.53
N ILE A 78 0.45 3.35 -3.50
CA ILE A 78 1.49 2.46 -3.01
C ILE A 78 1.03 1.04 -3.26
N THR A 79 1.87 0.24 -3.93
CA THR A 79 1.58 -1.16 -4.24
C THR A 79 1.35 -1.97 -2.95
N PRO A 80 0.31 -2.81 -2.92
CA PRO A 80 0.02 -3.65 -1.76
C PRO A 80 1.03 -4.81 -1.63
N ARG A 81 1.03 -5.44 -0.47
CA ARG A 81 1.76 -6.68 -0.26
C ARG A 81 1.14 -7.79 -1.11
N ARG A 82 1.92 -8.41 -1.97
CA ARG A 82 1.59 -9.48 -2.90
C ARG A 82 0.13 -9.44 -3.40
N PRO A 83 -0.10 -8.88 -4.58
CA PRO A 83 -1.44 -8.52 -5.06
C PRO A 83 -2.31 -9.70 -5.53
N GLY A 84 -2.13 -10.87 -4.97
CA GLY A 84 -2.99 -12.05 -5.22
C GLY A 84 -2.39 -13.07 -6.17
N ASP A 85 -3.23 -13.98 -6.66
CA ASP A 85 -2.84 -15.20 -7.36
C ASP A 85 -2.46 -14.96 -8.84
N GLY A 86 -1.62 -13.94 -9.10
CA GLY A 86 -1.04 -13.76 -10.42
C GLY A 86 -0.11 -14.95 -10.72
N MET A 87 -0.36 -15.62 -11.85
CA MET A 87 0.61 -16.57 -12.39
C MET A 87 1.70 -15.76 -13.08
N PRO A 88 2.99 -16.10 -12.91
CA PRO A 88 4.04 -15.46 -13.68
C PRO A 88 3.83 -15.74 -15.17
N ASP A 89 3.85 -14.70 -16.00
CA ASP A 89 3.59 -14.82 -17.45
C ASP A 89 4.69 -15.63 -18.17
N ASP A 90 5.89 -15.61 -17.64
CA ASP A 90 7.09 -16.26 -18.20
C ASP A 90 7.52 -17.54 -17.45
N GLY A 91 6.78 -17.89 -16.41
CA GLY A 91 7.13 -18.99 -15.52
C GLY A 91 8.17 -18.62 -14.46
N ASP A 92 8.55 -17.34 -14.35
CA ASP A 92 9.44 -16.86 -13.29
C ASP A 92 8.64 -16.72 -11.98
N PRO A 93 8.98 -17.50 -10.93
CA PRO A 93 8.25 -17.44 -9.66
C PRO A 93 8.41 -16.11 -8.91
N ASP A 94 9.34 -15.28 -9.31
CA ASP A 94 9.66 -14.00 -8.65
C ASP A 94 8.92 -12.79 -9.28
N HIS A 95 8.13 -13.01 -10.35
CA HIS A 95 7.39 -11.98 -11.06
C HIS A 95 5.92 -12.36 -11.24
N ASP A 96 5.02 -11.44 -10.97
CA ASP A 96 3.59 -11.56 -11.26
C ASP A 96 3.14 -10.42 -12.18
N GLN A 97 2.43 -10.74 -13.25
CA GLN A 97 1.79 -9.75 -14.09
C GLN A 97 0.43 -9.33 -13.50
N VAL A 98 0.37 -8.09 -13.06
CA VAL A 98 -0.73 -7.58 -12.23
C VAL A 98 -1.58 -6.58 -13.00
N GLU A 99 -2.87 -6.78 -12.99
CA GLU A 99 -3.85 -5.84 -13.52
C GLU A 99 -4.09 -4.70 -12.53
N ILE A 100 -4.10 -3.46 -13.04
CA ILE A 100 -4.46 -2.29 -12.25
C ILE A 100 -5.88 -1.86 -12.59
N THR A 101 -6.74 -1.86 -11.57
CA THR A 101 -8.12 -1.39 -11.65
C THR A 101 -8.30 -0.15 -10.81
N VAL A 102 -8.85 0.91 -11.39
CA VAL A 102 -9.27 2.14 -10.70
C VAL A 102 -10.78 2.15 -10.61
N LYS A 103 -11.32 2.43 -9.42
CA LYS A 103 -12.75 2.64 -9.19
C LYS A 103 -12.97 4.04 -8.63
N VAL A 104 -14.00 4.72 -9.12
CA VAL A 104 -14.45 6.01 -8.59
C VAL A 104 -15.97 5.95 -8.48
N GLY A 105 -16.46 5.89 -7.24
CA GLY A 105 -17.87 5.61 -6.99
C GLY A 105 -18.29 4.28 -7.61
N GLU A 106 -19.26 4.32 -8.54
CA GLU A 106 -19.75 3.12 -9.26
C GLU A 106 -18.99 2.84 -10.56
N GLN A 107 -18.14 3.74 -11.01
CA GLN A 107 -17.37 3.57 -12.24
C GLN A 107 -16.09 2.79 -12.00
N SER A 108 -15.65 2.04 -13.01
CA SER A 108 -14.41 1.26 -12.97
C SER A 108 -13.68 1.36 -14.31
N ALA A 109 -12.37 1.50 -14.26
CA ALA A 109 -11.50 1.46 -15.42
C ALA A 109 -10.30 0.53 -15.14
N VAL A 110 -9.95 -0.23 -16.16
CA VAL A 110 -8.79 -1.12 -16.18
C VAL A 110 -7.85 -0.64 -17.27
N TYR A 111 -6.56 -0.69 -17.02
CA TYR A 111 -5.56 -0.38 -18.03
C TYR A 111 -5.01 -1.66 -18.64
N ASP A 112 -4.90 -1.68 -19.97
CA ASP A 112 -4.51 -2.89 -20.71
C ASP A 112 -3.10 -3.39 -20.38
N LYS A 113 -2.15 -2.46 -20.11
CA LYS A 113 -0.80 -2.83 -19.71
C LYS A 113 -0.80 -3.28 -18.25
N LYS A 114 -0.22 -4.44 -18.01
CA LYS A 114 -0.05 -4.96 -16.66
C LYS A 114 1.18 -4.39 -15.98
N PHE A 115 1.13 -4.32 -14.67
CA PHE A 115 2.25 -3.96 -13.82
C PHE A 115 3.06 -5.21 -13.51
N ASP A 116 4.37 -5.16 -13.74
CA ASP A 116 5.30 -6.26 -13.44
C ASP A 116 5.66 -6.22 -11.95
N TYR A 117 4.99 -7.07 -11.17
CA TYR A 117 5.17 -7.10 -9.71
C TYR A 117 6.28 -8.09 -9.34
N HIS A 118 7.36 -7.55 -8.78
CA HIS A 118 8.49 -8.34 -8.32
C HIS A 118 8.21 -8.91 -6.93
N ILE A 119 8.22 -10.23 -6.81
CA ILE A 119 8.09 -10.93 -5.55
C ILE A 119 9.46 -10.98 -4.89
N GLN A 120 9.71 -10.04 -3.98
CA GLN A 120 10.93 -10.03 -3.20
C GLN A 120 10.67 -10.64 -1.82
N THR A 121 11.49 -11.62 -1.45
CA THR A 121 11.55 -12.07 -0.07
C THR A 121 12.34 -11.04 0.75
N VAL A 122 11.64 -10.20 1.50
CA VAL A 122 12.26 -9.23 2.40
C VAL A 122 12.17 -9.78 3.81
N VAL A 123 13.32 -9.89 4.48
CA VAL A 123 13.38 -10.22 5.90
C VAL A 123 13.46 -8.92 6.70
N THR A 124 12.44 -8.68 7.52
CA THR A 124 12.38 -7.53 8.42
C THR A 124 12.16 -8.00 9.85
N THR A 125 12.50 -7.17 10.82
CA THR A 125 12.15 -7.42 12.22
C THR A 125 10.67 -7.11 12.41
N LEU A 126 9.86 -8.13 12.71
CA LEU A 126 8.44 -7.98 13.02
C LEU A 126 8.25 -7.37 14.42
N CYS A 127 8.94 -7.93 15.40
CA CYS A 127 8.89 -7.47 16.79
C CYS A 127 10.15 -7.86 17.55
N GLY A 128 10.33 -7.26 18.73
CA GLY A 128 11.46 -7.53 19.60
C GLY A 128 12.49 -6.40 19.62
N ARG A 129 13.26 -6.34 20.71
CA ARG A 129 14.36 -5.37 20.90
C ARG A 129 15.69 -6.10 20.93
N PRO A 130 16.64 -5.73 20.04
CA PRO A 130 17.98 -6.32 20.06
C PRO A 130 18.70 -6.04 21.40
N GLY A 131 19.40 -7.04 21.94
CA GLY A 131 20.21 -6.90 23.15
C GLY A 131 19.44 -6.90 24.46
N THR A 132 18.13 -7.15 24.44
CA THR A 132 17.32 -7.35 25.64
C THR A 132 16.98 -8.83 25.79
N SER A 133 16.84 -9.28 27.05
CA SER A 133 16.42 -10.64 27.39
C SER A 133 15.36 -10.58 28.45
N GLY A 134 14.18 -11.10 28.19
CA GLY A 134 13.06 -11.06 29.12
C GLY A 134 11.75 -11.39 28.42
N VAL A 135 10.67 -11.41 29.17
CA VAL A 135 9.30 -11.50 28.62
C VAL A 135 8.60 -10.20 28.89
N LYS A 136 8.46 -9.37 27.86
CA LYS A 136 7.69 -8.14 27.91
C LYS A 136 6.70 -8.15 26.76
N VAL A 137 5.45 -7.87 27.05
CA VAL A 137 4.38 -7.70 26.05
C VAL A 137 3.99 -6.22 25.97
N GLY A 138 3.42 -5.82 24.85
CA GLY A 138 3.04 -4.43 24.56
C GLY A 138 2.99 -4.16 23.07
N THR A 139 3.48 -3.01 22.62
CA THR A 139 3.63 -2.76 21.20
C THR A 139 4.73 -3.64 20.60
N LEU A 140 4.67 -3.94 19.31
CA LEU A 140 5.63 -4.83 18.65
C LEU A 140 7.09 -4.37 18.82
N GLY A 141 7.33 -3.05 18.81
CA GLY A 141 8.67 -2.48 19.02
C GLY A 141 9.17 -2.53 20.47
N GLU A 142 8.29 -2.83 21.45
CA GLU A 142 8.64 -2.91 22.87
C GLU A 142 8.68 -4.34 23.40
N THR A 143 8.23 -5.30 22.59
CA THR A 143 8.21 -6.73 22.94
C THR A 143 9.62 -7.24 23.19
N GLU A 144 9.78 -8.07 24.21
CA GLU A 144 11.06 -8.71 24.53
C GLU A 144 10.86 -10.23 24.69
N PHE A 145 11.80 -10.99 24.13
CA PHE A 145 11.82 -12.44 24.21
C PHE A 145 13.09 -12.92 24.88
N PRO A 146 13.05 -13.92 25.78
CA PRO A 146 14.27 -14.48 26.35
C PRO A 146 15.02 -15.34 25.34
N GLU A 147 14.37 -16.32 24.82
CA GLU A 147 14.83 -17.24 23.77
C GLU A 147 13.58 -17.80 23.08
N VAL A 148 13.54 -17.75 21.77
CA VAL A 148 12.39 -18.28 21.00
C VAL A 148 12.61 -19.76 20.75
N GLY A 149 11.67 -20.59 21.21
CA GLY A 149 11.68 -22.02 21.02
C GLY A 149 10.90 -22.48 19.79
N PHE A 150 9.64 -22.10 19.71
CA PHE A 150 8.74 -22.51 18.63
C PHE A 150 7.87 -21.34 18.18
N LEU A 151 7.47 -21.40 16.92
CA LEU A 151 6.56 -20.44 16.28
C LEU A 151 5.42 -21.22 15.63
N ALA A 152 4.21 -20.66 15.71
CA ALA A 152 3.05 -21.11 14.95
C ALA A 152 2.29 -19.88 14.42
N ILE A 153 1.61 -20.05 13.30
CA ILE A 153 0.77 -19.01 12.70
C ILE A 153 -0.62 -19.59 12.47
N ASP A 154 -1.67 -18.79 12.69
CA ASP A 154 -3.04 -19.17 12.38
C ASP A 154 -3.50 -18.65 11.01
N ALA A 155 -4.75 -18.93 10.66
CA ALA A 155 -5.34 -18.53 9.39
C ALA A 155 -5.59 -17.01 9.28
N GLU A 156 -5.59 -16.29 10.39
CA GLU A 156 -5.75 -14.85 10.50
C GLU A 156 -4.42 -14.09 10.51
N ASP A 157 -3.30 -14.80 10.31
CA ASP A 157 -1.91 -14.30 10.35
C ASP A 157 -1.44 -13.89 11.75
N ASN A 158 -2.07 -14.37 12.83
CA ASN A 158 -1.55 -14.17 14.16
C ASN A 158 -0.37 -15.12 14.40
N LEU A 159 0.70 -14.60 14.97
CA LEU A 159 1.90 -15.37 15.27
C LEU A 159 1.94 -15.73 16.75
N PHE A 160 2.04 -17.01 17.03
CA PHE A 160 2.20 -17.54 18.39
C PHE A 160 3.66 -17.88 18.63
N VAL A 161 4.25 -17.23 19.63
CA VAL A 161 5.65 -17.43 20.04
C VAL A 161 5.69 -18.16 21.35
N CYS A 162 6.35 -19.32 21.36
CA CYS A 162 6.63 -20.06 22.60
C CYS A 162 8.09 -19.82 23.00
N PRO A 163 8.36 -19.07 24.08
CA PRO A 163 9.71 -18.91 24.58
C PRO A 163 10.29 -20.24 25.06
N ARG A 164 11.58 -20.45 24.85
CA ARG A 164 12.31 -21.58 25.38
C ARG A 164 12.78 -21.28 26.79
N GLU A 165 11.90 -21.44 27.75
CA GLU A 165 12.30 -21.37 29.16
C GLU A 165 12.60 -22.79 29.68
N LEU A 166 13.77 -22.96 30.31
CA LEU A 166 14.23 -24.22 30.86
C LEU A 166 13.47 -24.66 32.14
N TRP A 167 12.71 -23.76 32.78
CA TRP A 167 12.04 -24.03 34.06
C TRP A 167 10.70 -23.29 34.17
N GLY A 168 9.62 -23.97 33.86
CA GLY A 168 8.35 -23.82 34.56
C GLY A 168 7.39 -22.68 34.14
N ALA A 169 7.67 -21.87 33.13
CA ALA A 169 6.71 -20.89 32.65
C ALA A 169 6.22 -21.25 31.23
N ASN A 170 5.13 -21.97 31.15
CA ASN A 170 4.39 -22.20 29.90
C ASN A 170 3.71 -20.90 29.49
N LYS A 171 4.44 -19.98 28.90
CA LYS A 171 3.90 -18.75 28.32
C LYS A 171 3.83 -18.88 26.82
N LEU A 172 2.72 -18.48 26.27
CA LEU A 172 2.51 -18.30 24.86
C LEU A 172 2.28 -16.82 24.62
N ILE A 173 3.08 -16.22 23.75
CA ILE A 173 2.95 -14.82 23.37
C ILE A 173 2.26 -14.78 22.02
N LEU A 174 1.11 -14.13 21.97
CA LEU A 174 0.40 -13.84 20.74
C LEU A 174 0.92 -12.53 20.18
N ILE A 175 1.27 -12.50 18.91
CA ILE A 175 1.66 -11.31 18.17
C ILE A 175 0.61 -11.05 17.10
N ASN A 176 -0.01 -9.89 17.17
CA ASN A 176 -0.97 -9.40 16.19
C ASN A 176 -0.38 -8.17 15.49
N GLU A 177 0.09 -8.35 14.26
CA GLU A 177 0.68 -7.26 13.47
C GLU A 177 -0.34 -6.17 13.14
N LYS A 178 -1.60 -6.54 12.88
CA LYS A 178 -2.67 -5.60 12.51
C LYS A 178 -3.02 -4.63 13.64
N GLU A 179 -2.91 -5.09 14.88
CA GLU A 179 -3.18 -4.29 16.08
C GLU A 179 -1.92 -3.67 16.69
N ASN A 180 -0.74 -3.97 16.15
CA ASN A 180 0.57 -3.55 16.67
C ASN A 180 0.76 -3.96 18.15
N GLN A 181 0.38 -5.18 18.50
CA GLN A 181 0.38 -5.68 19.88
C GLN A 181 0.98 -7.08 20.01
N SER A 182 1.51 -7.36 21.21
CA SER A 182 1.96 -8.68 21.65
C SER A 182 1.39 -9.01 23.02
#